data_25047853de013a73f80a65712839498a
#
_entry.id   25047853de013a73f80a65712839498a
#
_cell.length_a   1.000
_cell.length_b   1.000
_cell.length_c   1.000
_cell.angle_alpha   90.00
_cell.angle_beta   90.00
_cell.angle_gamma   90.00
#
_symmetry.space_group_name_H-M   'P 1'
#
loop_
_entity.id
_entity.type
_entity.pdbx_description
1 polymer ?
#
loop_
_entity_poly.entity_id
_entity_poly.type
_entity_poly.pdbx_seq_one_letter_code
_entity_poly.pdbx_strand_id
1 'polypeptide(L)'
;YTFHLRRNAKWSNCHTVTAKDFVTAWQRSVSATSTSGYSYIYEGIKNAAQISAGHKSVKSLGVTAVNKHTLKVTLSHAMPYLSKMLTMSAFFPQDHQVVSKYGKDYGTISTKMAYNGPFAVKGWNGTNDSWNLLKNTYYYDKSDIKLNKITMQVVKDSTTAHNLFSQNKLDDATVTGVTAQGVQNDSHLKHVS
;
A
#
# COMPACT_ATOMS: atom_id res chain seq x y z
N TYR A 1 -10.54 2.31 19.62
CA TYR A 1 -10.14 3.49 18.86
C TYR A 1 -11.24 3.91 17.90
N THR A 2 -11.40 5.22 17.73
CA THR A 2 -12.30 5.80 16.74
C THR A 2 -11.48 6.75 15.87
N PHE A 3 -11.53 6.55 14.55
CA PHE A 3 -10.81 7.35 13.57
C PHE A 3 -11.79 8.15 12.73
N HIS A 4 -11.52 9.45 12.57
CA HIS A 4 -12.26 10.34 11.68
C HIS A 4 -11.47 10.54 10.40
N LEU A 5 -12.06 10.09 9.28
CA LEU A 5 -11.41 10.11 7.97
C LEU A 5 -11.57 11.49 7.31
N ARG A 6 -10.60 11.85 6.47
CA ARG A 6 -10.66 13.05 5.61
C ARG A 6 -11.91 12.97 4.71
N ARG A 7 -12.62 14.08 4.59
CA ARG A 7 -13.81 14.15 3.73
C ARG A 7 -13.48 14.36 2.25
N ASN A 8 -12.30 14.91 1.95
CA ASN A 8 -11.82 15.22 0.59
C ASN A 8 -10.91 14.14 -0.02
N ALA A 9 -10.63 13.04 0.70
CA ALA A 9 -9.85 11.94 0.16
C ALA A 9 -10.63 11.17 -0.92
N LYS A 10 -10.00 10.98 -2.08
CA LYS A 10 -10.57 10.25 -3.21
C LYS A 10 -9.61 9.18 -3.74
N TRP A 11 -10.19 8.18 -4.34
CA TRP A 11 -9.50 7.20 -5.18
C TRP A 11 -9.19 7.78 -6.57
N SER A 12 -8.25 7.18 -7.28
CA SER A 12 -7.87 7.58 -8.65
C SER A 12 -9.00 7.44 -9.70
N ASN A 13 -10.07 6.73 -9.35
CA ASN A 13 -11.31 6.60 -10.12
C ASN A 13 -12.41 7.56 -9.64
N CYS A 14 -12.06 8.62 -8.90
CA CYS A 14 -12.91 9.64 -8.27
C CYS A 14 -13.88 9.18 -7.18
N HIS A 15 -13.95 7.90 -6.83
CA HIS A 15 -14.71 7.46 -5.66
C HIS A 15 -14.18 8.13 -4.38
N THR A 16 -15.07 8.43 -3.43
CA THR A 16 -14.66 8.94 -2.11
C THR A 16 -14.05 7.80 -1.30
N VAL A 17 -12.93 8.04 -0.62
CA VAL A 17 -12.39 7.11 0.38
C VAL A 17 -13.29 7.09 1.61
N THR A 18 -13.70 5.92 2.04
CA THR A 18 -14.68 5.73 3.12
C THR A 18 -14.18 4.75 4.18
N ALA A 19 -14.82 4.74 5.34
CA ALA A 19 -14.55 3.76 6.39
C ALA A 19 -14.80 2.31 5.92
N LYS A 20 -15.73 2.10 4.96
CA LYS A 20 -15.99 0.79 4.37
C LYS A 20 -14.80 0.24 3.60
N ASP A 21 -13.96 1.09 3.02
CA ASP A 21 -12.76 0.68 2.30
C ASP A 21 -11.72 0.06 3.24
N PHE A 22 -11.59 0.60 4.45
CA PHE A 22 -10.76 0.02 5.51
C PHE A 22 -11.33 -1.31 6.02
N VAL A 23 -12.64 -1.36 6.30
CA VAL A 23 -13.30 -2.61 6.72
C VAL A 23 -13.11 -3.70 5.68
N THR A 24 -13.31 -3.40 4.40
CA THR A 24 -13.13 -4.35 3.30
C THR A 24 -11.67 -4.83 3.22
N ALA A 25 -10.70 -3.93 3.28
CA ALA A 25 -9.28 -4.27 3.21
C ALA A 25 -8.86 -5.20 4.35
N TRP A 26 -9.21 -4.84 5.60
CA TRP A 26 -8.81 -5.60 6.78
C TRP A 26 -9.49 -6.96 6.86
N GLN A 27 -10.78 -7.05 6.52
CA GLN A 27 -11.50 -8.33 6.45
C GLN A 27 -10.91 -9.27 5.40
N ARG A 28 -10.45 -8.74 4.25
CA ARG A 28 -9.74 -9.55 3.25
C ARG A 28 -8.39 -10.04 3.77
N SER A 29 -7.63 -9.19 4.44
CA SER A 29 -6.28 -9.52 4.94
C SER A 29 -6.31 -10.59 6.04
N VAL A 30 -7.32 -10.58 6.93
CA VAL A 30 -7.44 -11.58 8.02
C VAL A 30 -8.18 -12.85 7.62
N SER A 31 -8.78 -12.90 6.42
CA SER A 31 -9.50 -14.09 5.97
C SER A 31 -8.61 -15.33 5.98
N ALA A 32 -9.13 -16.47 6.43
CA ALA A 32 -8.45 -17.76 6.37
C ALA A 32 -8.03 -18.17 4.94
N THR A 33 -8.69 -17.60 3.92
CA THR A 33 -8.34 -17.80 2.50
C THR A 33 -7.40 -16.71 1.95
N SER A 34 -6.91 -15.82 2.81
CA SER A 34 -6.00 -14.75 2.39
C SER A 34 -4.63 -15.31 2.04
N THR A 35 -4.09 -14.89 0.90
CA THR A 35 -2.74 -15.22 0.45
C THR A 35 -1.70 -14.16 0.85
N SER A 36 -2.10 -13.14 1.63
CA SER A 36 -1.24 -11.98 1.91
C SER A 36 -0.04 -12.28 2.81
N GLY A 37 -0.07 -13.38 3.58
CA GLY A 37 0.96 -13.71 4.58
C GLY A 37 1.04 -12.76 5.78
N TYR A 38 0.22 -11.71 5.83
CA TYR A 38 0.26 -10.66 6.87
C TYR A 38 -0.93 -10.72 7.84
N SER A 39 -1.71 -11.80 7.88
CA SER A 39 -2.86 -11.91 8.79
C SER A 39 -2.48 -11.77 10.27
N TYR A 40 -1.28 -12.21 10.65
CA TYR A 40 -0.77 -12.18 12.03
C TYR A 40 -0.65 -10.75 12.61
N ILE A 41 -0.39 -9.73 11.77
CA ILE A 41 -0.26 -8.35 12.28
C ILE A 41 -1.59 -7.77 12.78
N TYR A 42 -2.70 -8.42 12.48
CA TYR A 42 -4.03 -8.01 12.94
C TYR A 42 -4.45 -8.68 14.26
N GLU A 43 -3.66 -9.58 14.84
CA GLU A 43 -4.06 -10.42 16.01
C GLU A 43 -4.59 -9.62 17.20
N GLY A 44 -4.08 -8.42 17.41
CA GLY A 44 -4.56 -7.52 18.46
C GLY A 44 -5.96 -6.94 18.21
N ILE A 45 -6.51 -7.05 17.00
CA ILE A 45 -7.89 -6.63 16.69
C ILE A 45 -8.84 -7.76 17.11
N LYS A 46 -9.94 -7.39 17.78
CA LYS A 46 -10.95 -8.35 18.25
C LYS A 46 -11.33 -9.36 17.17
N ASN A 47 -11.28 -10.63 17.50
CA ASN A 47 -11.60 -11.79 16.66
C ASN A 47 -10.62 -12.08 15.50
N ALA A 48 -9.57 -11.29 15.26
CA ALA A 48 -8.69 -11.49 14.11
C ALA A 48 -8.06 -12.89 14.08
N ALA A 49 -7.47 -13.36 15.18
CA ALA A 49 -6.85 -14.69 15.29
C ALA A 49 -7.85 -15.82 14.98
N GLN A 50 -9.08 -15.73 15.51
CA GLN A 50 -10.11 -16.75 15.28
C GLN A 50 -10.62 -16.75 13.82
N ILE A 51 -10.62 -15.59 13.17
CA ILE A 51 -10.98 -15.48 11.75
C ILE A 51 -9.88 -16.07 10.89
N SER A 52 -8.62 -15.75 11.15
CA SER A 52 -7.47 -16.31 10.41
C SER A 52 -7.37 -17.84 10.55
N ALA A 53 -7.77 -18.39 11.71
CA ALA A 53 -7.88 -19.83 11.95
C ALA A 53 -9.13 -20.47 11.31
N GLY A 54 -10.01 -19.69 10.66
CA GLY A 54 -11.25 -20.20 10.06
C GLY A 54 -12.39 -20.47 11.04
N HIS A 55 -12.23 -20.12 12.33
CA HIS A 55 -13.24 -20.40 13.37
C HIS A 55 -14.34 -19.35 13.45
N LYS A 56 -14.12 -18.16 12.85
CA LYS A 56 -15.13 -17.07 12.82
C LYS A 56 -15.26 -16.43 11.44
N SER A 57 -16.44 -15.89 11.17
CA SER A 57 -16.69 -15.10 9.97
C SER A 57 -15.86 -13.81 9.97
N VAL A 58 -15.35 -13.40 8.81
CA VAL A 58 -14.64 -12.12 8.60
C VAL A 58 -15.47 -10.90 9.03
N LYS A 59 -16.80 -11.01 8.98
CA LYS A 59 -17.73 -9.95 9.40
C LYS A 59 -17.68 -9.69 10.91
N SER A 60 -17.15 -10.61 11.71
CA SER A 60 -17.01 -10.48 13.17
C SER A 60 -15.72 -9.76 13.59
N LEU A 61 -14.85 -9.38 12.65
CA LEU A 61 -13.65 -8.61 12.93
C LEU A 61 -13.98 -7.32 13.68
N GLY A 62 -13.18 -6.99 14.69
CA GLY A 62 -13.35 -5.78 15.49
C GLY A 62 -13.11 -4.47 14.74
N VAL A 63 -13.58 -4.35 13.51
CA VAL A 63 -13.53 -3.14 12.69
C VAL A 63 -14.91 -2.83 12.11
N THR A 64 -15.38 -1.59 12.26
CA THR A 64 -16.73 -1.20 11.85
C THR A 64 -16.72 0.21 11.23
N ALA A 65 -17.36 0.36 10.08
CA ALA A 65 -17.70 1.66 9.51
C ALA A 65 -18.97 2.17 10.23
N VAL A 66 -18.79 3.05 11.20
CA VAL A 66 -19.92 3.67 11.95
C VAL A 66 -20.74 4.54 11.02
N ASN A 67 -20.05 5.28 10.16
CA ASN A 67 -20.62 6.03 9.05
C ASN A 67 -19.56 6.14 7.94
N LYS A 68 -19.84 6.92 6.90
CA LYS A 68 -18.95 7.09 5.73
C LYS A 68 -17.54 7.51 6.11
N HIS A 69 -17.37 8.33 7.17
CA HIS A 69 -16.09 8.92 7.55
C HIS A 69 -15.66 8.60 8.99
N THR A 70 -16.29 7.63 9.65
CA THR A 70 -15.93 7.22 10.99
C THR A 70 -15.69 5.72 11.05
N LEU A 71 -14.44 5.34 11.32
CA LEU A 71 -14.00 3.96 11.48
C LEU A 71 -13.80 3.68 12.98
N LYS A 72 -14.45 2.65 13.51
CA LYS A 72 -14.27 2.17 14.88
C LYS A 72 -13.46 0.87 14.85
N VAL A 73 -12.41 0.80 15.67
CA VAL A 73 -11.57 -0.38 15.83
C VAL A 73 -11.63 -0.83 17.29
N THR A 74 -12.03 -2.07 17.51
CA THR A 74 -12.08 -2.73 18.81
C THR A 74 -10.93 -3.72 18.91
N LEU A 75 -10.14 -3.61 19.98
CA LEU A 75 -9.02 -4.48 20.24
C LEU A 75 -9.41 -5.62 21.20
N SER A 76 -8.67 -6.72 21.15
CA SER A 76 -8.75 -7.82 22.12
C SER A 76 -8.00 -7.52 23.42
N HIS A 77 -6.95 -6.69 23.34
CA HIS A 77 -6.11 -6.23 24.46
C HIS A 77 -5.52 -4.85 24.13
N ALA A 78 -4.89 -4.20 25.11
CA ALA A 78 -4.29 -2.91 24.90
C ALA A 78 -3.09 -2.97 23.93
N MET A 79 -3.11 -2.12 22.90
CA MET A 79 -2.04 -2.00 21.88
C MET A 79 -1.60 -0.53 21.77
N PRO A 80 -0.68 -0.06 22.61
CA PRO A 80 -0.23 1.35 22.57
C PRO A 80 0.51 1.69 21.28
N TYR A 81 1.04 0.70 20.58
CA TYR A 81 1.77 0.83 19.31
C TYR A 81 0.87 0.75 18.06
N LEU A 82 -0.45 0.60 18.19
CA LEU A 82 -1.37 0.48 17.06
C LEU A 82 -1.18 1.59 16.03
N SER A 83 -1.03 2.85 16.49
CA SER A 83 -0.85 3.99 15.58
C SER A 83 0.39 3.86 14.68
N LYS A 84 1.47 3.28 15.20
CA LYS A 84 2.67 2.98 14.41
C LYS A 84 2.42 1.84 13.42
N MET A 85 1.67 0.81 13.82
CA MET A 85 1.34 -0.31 12.92
C MET A 85 0.47 0.15 11.74
N LEU A 86 -0.42 1.12 11.94
CA LEU A 86 -1.29 1.64 10.87
C LEU A 86 -0.53 2.32 9.71
N THR A 87 0.76 2.59 9.85
CA THR A 87 1.62 3.07 8.76
C THR A 87 2.06 1.96 7.80
N MET A 88 1.89 0.70 8.17
CA MET A 88 2.21 -0.44 7.31
C MET A 88 1.18 -0.58 6.19
N SER A 89 1.65 -0.89 4.98
CA SER A 89 0.80 -1.01 3.78
C SER A 89 -0.35 -2.02 3.92
N ALA A 90 -0.17 -3.04 4.76
CA ALA A 90 -1.22 -4.03 5.04
C ALA A 90 -2.50 -3.40 5.63
N PHE A 91 -2.39 -2.28 6.37
CA PHE A 91 -3.54 -1.56 6.94
C PHE A 91 -4.15 -0.52 5.99
N PHE A 92 -3.60 -0.33 4.80
CA PHE A 92 -4.13 0.64 3.85
C PHE A 92 -5.51 0.23 3.35
N PRO A 93 -6.40 1.20 3.06
CA PRO A 93 -7.73 0.91 2.55
C PRO A 93 -7.67 0.34 1.13
N GLN A 94 -8.71 -0.37 0.73
CA GLN A 94 -8.94 -0.85 -0.63
C GLN A 94 -10.33 -0.39 -1.07
N ASP A 95 -10.45 0.23 -2.25
CA ASP A 95 -11.75 0.66 -2.79
C ASP A 95 -12.70 -0.54 -2.82
N HIS A 96 -13.70 -0.55 -1.93
CA HIS A 96 -14.61 -1.67 -1.75
C HIS A 96 -15.43 -2.00 -3.01
N GLN A 97 -15.69 -1.00 -3.87
CA GLN A 97 -16.40 -1.20 -5.13
C GLN A 97 -15.51 -1.91 -6.16
N VAL A 98 -14.23 -1.51 -6.23
CA VAL A 98 -13.24 -2.16 -7.11
C VAL A 98 -12.93 -3.57 -6.62
N VAL A 99 -12.80 -3.76 -5.30
CA VAL A 99 -12.65 -5.09 -4.69
C VAL A 99 -13.85 -5.97 -5.02
N SER A 100 -15.07 -5.46 -4.90
CA SER A 100 -16.30 -6.20 -5.23
C SER A 100 -16.35 -6.58 -6.71
N LYS A 101 -15.88 -5.69 -7.59
CA LYS A 101 -15.87 -5.91 -9.05
C LYS A 101 -14.89 -7.00 -9.47
N TYR A 102 -13.68 -7.00 -8.90
CA TYR A 102 -12.60 -7.88 -9.36
C TYR A 102 -12.32 -9.09 -8.45
N GLY A 103 -12.86 -9.09 -7.22
CA GLY A 103 -12.74 -10.22 -6.28
C GLY A 103 -11.27 -10.65 -6.05
N LYS A 104 -10.96 -11.90 -6.38
CA LYS A 104 -9.60 -12.46 -6.29
C LYS A 104 -8.59 -11.80 -7.22
N ASP A 105 -9.06 -11.21 -8.30
CA ASP A 105 -8.19 -10.55 -9.29
C ASP A 105 -7.81 -9.11 -8.90
N TYR A 106 -8.39 -8.56 -7.82
CA TYR A 106 -8.02 -7.24 -7.32
C TYR A 106 -6.53 -7.19 -7.01
N GLY A 107 -5.82 -6.23 -7.61
CA GLY A 107 -4.38 -6.03 -7.40
C GLY A 107 -3.46 -6.86 -8.28
N THR A 108 -3.97 -7.73 -9.16
CA THR A 108 -3.13 -8.55 -10.05
C THR A 108 -2.50 -7.76 -11.18
N ILE A 109 -3.13 -6.68 -11.60
CA ILE A 109 -2.63 -5.74 -12.62
C ILE A 109 -3.06 -4.31 -12.29
N SER A 110 -2.39 -3.32 -12.87
CA SER A 110 -2.63 -1.90 -12.57
C SER A 110 -4.06 -1.43 -12.86
N THR A 111 -4.77 -2.04 -13.81
CA THR A 111 -6.15 -1.68 -14.17
C THR A 111 -7.22 -2.30 -13.26
N LYS A 112 -6.83 -3.27 -12.42
CA LYS A 112 -7.73 -3.92 -11.45
C LYS A 112 -7.52 -3.40 -10.02
N MET A 113 -7.03 -2.17 -9.89
CA MET A 113 -6.85 -1.45 -8.62
C MET A 113 -7.36 -0.02 -8.72
N ALA A 114 -7.61 0.59 -7.56
CA ALA A 114 -7.72 2.04 -7.39
C ALA A 114 -6.64 2.51 -6.41
N TYR A 115 -6.19 3.75 -6.57
CA TYR A 115 -5.06 4.33 -5.84
C TYR A 115 -5.53 5.60 -5.13
N ASN A 116 -5.22 5.78 -3.86
CA ASN A 116 -5.54 6.99 -3.10
C ASN A 116 -4.31 7.77 -2.64
N GLY A 117 -3.12 7.33 -3.05
CA GLY A 117 -1.86 8.03 -2.85
C GLY A 117 -1.57 9.08 -3.93
N PRO A 118 -0.38 9.72 -3.86
CA PRO A 118 0.02 10.79 -4.79
C PRO A 118 0.16 10.32 -6.24
N PHE A 119 0.40 9.03 -6.45
CA PHE A 119 0.56 8.43 -7.77
C PHE A 119 -0.36 7.23 -7.98
N ALA A 120 -0.71 6.99 -9.24
CA ALA A 120 -1.41 5.80 -9.71
C ALA A 120 -0.51 4.99 -10.63
N VAL A 121 -0.44 3.66 -10.42
CA VAL A 121 0.33 2.75 -11.27
C VAL A 121 -0.36 2.61 -12.63
N LYS A 122 0.41 2.69 -13.70
CA LYS A 122 -0.03 2.51 -15.09
C LYS A 122 0.93 1.60 -15.84
N GLY A 123 0.35 0.70 -16.64
CA GLY A 123 1.12 -0.18 -17.53
C GLY A 123 1.71 -1.42 -16.86
N TRP A 124 1.48 -1.65 -15.54
CA TRP A 124 1.87 -2.90 -14.93
C TRP A 124 0.83 -3.99 -15.18
N ASN A 125 1.27 -5.10 -15.77
CA ASN A 125 0.43 -6.24 -16.16
C ASN A 125 0.65 -7.50 -15.29
N GLY A 126 1.46 -7.37 -14.22
CA GLY A 126 1.77 -8.46 -13.30
C GLY A 126 3.12 -9.13 -13.55
N THR A 127 3.73 -8.98 -14.72
CA THR A 127 4.97 -9.69 -15.13
C THR A 127 5.98 -8.82 -15.86
N ASN A 128 5.60 -7.64 -16.35
CA ASN A 128 6.52 -6.76 -17.08
C ASN A 128 7.55 -6.09 -16.17
N ASP A 129 8.72 -5.82 -16.71
CA ASP A 129 9.87 -5.26 -15.99
C ASP A 129 9.86 -3.72 -15.89
N SER A 130 8.86 -3.05 -16.47
CA SER A 130 8.75 -1.59 -16.42
C SER A 130 7.30 -1.14 -16.40
N TRP A 131 7.03 -0.09 -15.60
CA TRP A 131 5.72 0.56 -15.51
C TRP A 131 5.86 2.02 -15.11
N ASN A 132 4.77 2.76 -15.14
CA ASN A 132 4.76 4.17 -14.76
C ASN A 132 3.92 4.42 -13.50
N LEU A 133 4.37 5.37 -12.71
CA LEU A 133 3.58 6.02 -11.67
C LEU A 133 3.17 7.39 -12.22
N LEU A 134 1.89 7.59 -12.47
CA LEU A 134 1.35 8.87 -12.95
C LEU A 134 0.74 9.64 -11.79
N LYS A 135 0.95 10.97 -11.76
CA LYS A 135 0.36 11.86 -10.75
C LYS A 135 -1.14 11.61 -10.64
N ASN A 136 -1.61 11.33 -9.42
CA ASN A 136 -3.02 11.13 -9.14
C ASN A 136 -3.70 12.50 -8.96
N THR A 137 -4.49 12.91 -9.94
CA THR A 137 -5.18 14.21 -9.95
C THR A 137 -6.29 14.31 -8.89
N TYR A 138 -6.70 13.18 -8.29
CA TYR A 138 -7.67 13.09 -7.21
C TYR A 138 -7.03 13.01 -5.82
N TYR A 139 -5.69 12.97 -5.72
CA TYR A 139 -5.01 12.99 -4.43
C TYR A 139 -5.36 14.26 -3.65
N TYR A 140 -5.67 14.10 -2.35
CA TYR A 140 -6.16 15.20 -1.52
C TYR A 140 -5.16 16.37 -1.40
N ASP A 141 -3.87 16.08 -1.55
CA ASP A 141 -2.75 17.02 -1.42
C ASP A 141 -1.93 17.11 -2.72
N LYS A 142 -2.62 17.10 -3.84
CA LYS A 142 -2.01 17.06 -5.18
C LYS A 142 -1.17 18.28 -5.53
N SER A 143 -1.39 19.43 -4.85
CA SER A 143 -0.62 20.67 -5.05
C SER A 143 0.85 20.49 -4.68
N ASP A 144 1.14 19.67 -3.67
CA ASP A 144 2.49 19.43 -3.16
C ASP A 144 3.28 18.44 -4.02
N ILE A 145 2.59 17.72 -4.91
CA ILE A 145 3.23 16.75 -5.80
C ILE A 145 3.75 17.47 -7.05
N LYS A 146 5.07 17.54 -7.18
CA LYS A 146 5.75 18.26 -8.29
C LYS A 146 5.95 17.36 -9.51
N LEU A 147 6.25 16.07 -9.32
CA LEU A 147 6.45 15.15 -10.44
C LEU A 147 5.12 14.72 -11.06
N ASN A 148 5.05 14.71 -12.38
CA ASN A 148 3.89 14.26 -13.13
C ASN A 148 3.94 12.76 -13.44
N LYS A 149 5.16 12.21 -13.57
CA LYS A 149 5.42 10.83 -13.94
C LYS A 149 6.73 10.35 -13.32
N ILE A 150 6.74 9.09 -12.87
CA ILE A 150 7.94 8.34 -12.49
C ILE A 150 7.89 7.04 -13.30
N THR A 151 8.96 6.71 -14.01
CA THR A 151 9.11 5.42 -14.69
C THR A 151 9.83 4.46 -13.76
N MET A 152 9.22 3.34 -13.47
CA MET A 152 9.78 2.26 -12.66
C MET A 152 10.36 1.19 -13.59
N GLN A 153 11.54 0.69 -13.26
CA GLN A 153 12.22 -0.38 -14.00
C GLN A 153 12.77 -1.41 -13.01
N VAL A 154 12.54 -2.68 -13.27
CA VAL A 154 13.15 -3.77 -12.52
C VAL A 154 14.61 -3.91 -12.98
N VAL A 155 15.55 -3.85 -12.03
CA VAL A 155 16.95 -4.13 -12.26
C VAL A 155 17.35 -5.28 -11.32
N LYS A 156 17.91 -6.36 -11.87
CA LYS A 156 18.08 -7.63 -11.17
C LYS A 156 19.24 -7.65 -10.17
N ASP A 157 20.24 -6.78 -10.36
CA ASP A 157 21.42 -6.73 -9.49
C ASP A 157 21.91 -5.30 -9.24
N SER A 158 22.59 -5.11 -8.10
CA SER A 158 23.08 -3.80 -7.65
C SER A 158 24.16 -3.21 -8.55
N THR A 159 24.99 -4.04 -9.18
CA THR A 159 26.05 -3.56 -10.07
C THR A 159 25.46 -2.96 -11.34
N THR A 160 24.49 -3.64 -11.94
CA THR A 160 23.74 -3.12 -13.10
C THR A 160 23.00 -1.84 -12.74
N ALA A 161 22.33 -1.79 -11.55
CA ALA A 161 21.64 -0.60 -11.08
C ALA A 161 22.60 0.60 -10.95
N HIS A 162 23.75 0.39 -10.31
CA HIS A 162 24.78 1.41 -10.17
C HIS A 162 25.32 1.90 -11.53
N ASN A 163 25.59 0.98 -12.47
CA ASN A 163 26.06 1.34 -13.80
C ASN A 163 25.04 2.17 -14.60
N LEU A 164 23.74 1.81 -14.51
CA LEU A 164 22.67 2.57 -15.15
C LEU A 164 22.53 3.97 -14.54
N PHE A 165 22.64 4.10 -13.22
CA PHE A 165 22.65 5.38 -12.52
C PHE A 165 23.85 6.23 -12.95
N SER A 166 25.08 5.68 -12.96
CA SER A 166 26.32 6.38 -13.37
C SER A 166 26.27 6.84 -14.83
N GLN A 167 25.49 6.16 -15.68
CA GLN A 167 25.25 6.54 -17.08
C GLN A 167 24.08 7.51 -17.26
N ASN A 168 23.50 8.07 -16.19
CA ASN A 168 22.31 8.92 -16.21
C ASN A 168 21.08 8.27 -16.89
N LYS A 169 20.96 6.93 -16.82
CA LYS A 169 19.80 6.18 -17.31
C LYS A 169 18.75 5.93 -16.23
N LEU A 170 19.16 6.10 -14.96
CA LEU A 170 18.28 6.11 -13.79
C LEU A 170 18.59 7.36 -12.97
N ASP A 171 17.53 7.99 -12.44
CA ASP A 171 17.63 9.13 -11.53
C ASP A 171 17.78 8.68 -10.07
N ASP A 172 17.38 7.45 -9.77
CA ASP A 172 17.46 6.83 -8.45
C ASP A 172 17.67 5.31 -8.60
N ALA A 173 18.52 4.73 -7.75
CA ALA A 173 18.81 3.31 -7.76
C ALA A 173 19.09 2.79 -6.34
N THR A 174 18.43 1.68 -5.97
CA THR A 174 18.75 0.98 -4.72
C THR A 174 19.89 -0.01 -4.96
N VAL A 175 20.94 0.11 -4.17
CA VAL A 175 22.09 -0.81 -4.19
C VAL A 175 22.31 -1.43 -2.81
N THR A 176 22.82 -2.67 -2.78
CA THR A 176 23.04 -3.45 -1.56
C THR A 176 24.42 -4.14 -1.58
N GLY A 177 24.83 -4.70 -0.45
CA GLY A 177 26.06 -5.49 -0.33
C GLY A 177 27.32 -4.69 -0.65
N VAL A 178 28.27 -5.32 -1.34
CA VAL A 178 29.58 -4.74 -1.67
C VAL A 178 29.47 -3.52 -2.60
N THR A 179 28.46 -3.48 -3.47
CA THR A 179 28.19 -2.33 -4.33
C THR A 179 27.81 -1.10 -3.49
N ALA A 180 26.96 -1.28 -2.46
CA ALA A 180 26.59 -0.19 -1.55
C ALA A 180 27.80 0.35 -0.78
N GLN A 181 28.69 -0.52 -0.30
CA GLN A 181 29.94 -0.12 0.36
C GLN A 181 30.85 0.69 -0.56
N GLY A 182 30.97 0.28 -1.83
CA GLY A 182 31.73 1.02 -2.85
C GLY A 182 31.17 2.41 -3.09
N VAL A 183 29.83 2.52 -3.22
CA VAL A 183 29.10 3.78 -3.42
C VAL A 183 29.25 4.72 -2.23
N GLN A 184 29.18 4.22 -0.99
CA GLN A 184 29.37 5.03 0.22
C GLN A 184 30.76 5.66 0.33
N ASN A 185 31.77 4.99 -0.23
CA ASN A 185 33.17 5.47 -0.23
C ASN A 185 33.48 6.39 -1.43
N ASP A 186 32.54 6.55 -2.37
CA ASP A 186 32.71 7.42 -3.54
C ASP A 186 32.37 8.88 -3.20
N SER A 187 33.40 9.71 -3.12
CA SER A 187 33.29 11.14 -2.81
C SER A 187 32.53 11.95 -3.86
N HIS A 188 32.26 11.41 -5.04
CA HIS A 188 31.48 12.04 -6.11
C HIS A 188 29.99 11.84 -5.96
N LEU A 189 29.52 10.88 -5.13
CA LEU A 189 28.12 10.58 -4.88
C LEU A 189 27.64 11.34 -3.63
N LYS A 190 27.00 12.48 -3.82
CA LYS A 190 26.63 13.43 -2.75
C LYS A 190 25.40 13.07 -1.94
N HIS A 191 24.59 12.10 -2.36
CA HIS A 191 23.31 11.74 -1.73
C HIS A 191 23.11 10.22 -1.70
N VAL A 192 23.83 9.57 -0.76
CA VAL A 192 23.57 8.17 -0.41
C VAL A 192 22.85 8.16 0.93
N SER A 193 21.62 7.61 0.97
CA SER A 193 20.78 7.48 2.17
C SER A 193 20.65 6.02 2.59
#